data_8589e0b327457a6423af212b12e62e33
#
_entry.id   8589e0b327457a6423af212b12e62e33
#
_cell.length_a   1.000
_cell.length_b   1.000
_cell.length_c   1.000
_cell.angle_alpha   90.00
_cell.angle_beta   90.00
_cell.angle_gamma   90.00
#
_symmetry.space_group_name_H-M   'P 1'
#
loop_
_entity.id
_entity.type
_entity.pdbx_description
1 polymer ?
#
loop_
_entity_poly.entity_id
_entity_poly.type
_entity_poly.pdbx_seq_one_letter_code
_entity_poly.pdbx_strand_id
1 'polypeptide(L)'
;VGLSKETAHQLGTPISSLMAWMEYMKLKEVDRQMLTEIDKDIIRLRVIAERFSKIGSPSGLIPVDLRYVVEHSLAYLEKRVSREVTFDIRFPAHPVTIGLNEPLFGWVIENLVKNGIDAMQGQGSITSDISEKEREVILDISDTGKGLPKSKFKAIFSPGYTTKERGWGLGLTLVKRIVEENHKGIVYVKRSEPGKG
;
A
#
# COMPACT_ATOMS: atom_id res chain seq x y z
N VAL A 1 13.77 10.56 9.82
CA VAL A 1 14.26 10.42 8.43
C VAL A 1 15.46 9.48 8.35
N GLY A 2 16.39 9.49 9.34
CA GLY A 2 17.58 8.60 9.33
C GLY A 2 17.25 7.11 9.48
N LEU A 3 16.35 6.75 10.37
CA LEU A 3 16.11 5.35 10.76
C LEU A 3 15.62 4.46 9.59
N SER A 4 14.81 4.99 8.69
CA SER A 4 14.23 4.17 7.59
C SER A 4 15.23 3.88 6.48
N LYS A 5 16.12 4.85 6.17
CA LYS A 5 17.16 4.66 5.17
C LYS A 5 18.23 3.69 5.70
N GLU A 6 18.58 3.83 6.97
CA GLU A 6 19.49 2.91 7.67
C GLU A 6 18.92 1.50 7.73
N THR A 7 17.64 1.35 8.14
CA THR A 7 16.96 0.06 8.19
C THR A 7 16.85 -0.60 6.81
N ALA A 8 16.58 0.18 5.76
CA ALA A 8 16.52 -0.34 4.40
C ALA A 8 17.91 -0.80 3.90
N HIS A 9 18.96 -0.06 4.24
CA HIS A 9 20.33 -0.43 3.91
C HIS A 9 20.76 -1.70 4.67
N GLN A 10 20.43 -1.77 5.97
CA GLN A 10 20.70 -2.95 6.81
C GLN A 10 19.90 -4.19 6.37
N LEU A 11 18.71 -4.03 5.81
CA LEU A 11 17.94 -5.12 5.21
C LEU A 11 18.47 -5.53 3.82
N GLY A 12 18.98 -4.60 3.04
CA GLY A 12 19.52 -4.86 1.71
C GLY A 12 20.69 -5.84 1.70
N THR A 13 21.59 -5.75 2.68
CA THR A 13 22.74 -6.62 2.81
C THR A 13 22.37 -8.10 3.02
N PRO A 14 21.56 -8.49 4.03
CA PRO A 14 21.15 -9.89 4.20
C PRO A 14 20.29 -10.40 3.03
N ILE A 15 19.47 -9.55 2.39
CA ILE A 15 18.70 -9.95 1.20
C ILE A 15 19.64 -10.28 0.04
N SER A 16 20.67 -9.48 -0.18
CA SER A 16 21.69 -9.77 -1.22
C SER A 16 22.44 -11.07 -0.93
N SER A 17 22.75 -11.35 0.33
CA SER A 17 23.35 -12.62 0.75
C SER A 17 22.40 -13.80 0.47
N LEU A 18 21.13 -13.70 0.82
CA LEU A 18 20.12 -14.72 0.55
C LEU A 18 19.96 -14.98 -0.96
N MET A 19 20.00 -13.92 -1.79
CA MET A 19 19.98 -14.06 -3.25
C MET A 19 21.22 -14.85 -3.76
N ALA A 20 22.39 -14.56 -3.24
CA ALA A 20 23.62 -15.30 -3.60
C ALA A 20 23.53 -16.77 -3.18
N TRP A 21 23.02 -17.07 -1.99
CA TRP A 21 22.75 -18.43 -1.56
C TRP A 21 21.73 -19.15 -2.43
N MET A 22 20.69 -18.46 -2.88
CA MET A 22 19.71 -19.00 -3.84
C MET A 22 20.37 -19.41 -5.16
N GLU A 23 21.22 -18.53 -5.73
CA GLU A 23 21.94 -18.87 -6.97
C GLU A 23 22.87 -20.07 -6.76
N TYR A 24 23.56 -20.16 -5.60
CA TYR A 24 24.36 -21.32 -5.27
C TYR A 24 23.55 -22.61 -5.15
N MET A 25 22.36 -22.56 -4.52
CA MET A 25 21.47 -23.71 -4.38
C MET A 25 20.89 -24.17 -5.73
N LYS A 26 20.63 -23.23 -6.68
CA LYS A 26 20.22 -23.58 -8.04
C LYS A 26 21.27 -24.41 -8.81
N LEU A 27 22.55 -24.26 -8.44
CA LEU A 27 23.65 -25.06 -9.00
C LEU A 27 23.79 -26.45 -8.35
N LYS A 28 23.09 -26.69 -7.24
CA LYS A 28 23.03 -27.98 -6.58
C LYS A 28 21.70 -28.65 -6.92
N GLU A 29 21.62 -29.96 -6.81
CA GLU A 29 20.40 -30.72 -7.05
C GLU A 29 19.39 -30.56 -5.88
N VAL A 30 18.98 -29.33 -5.62
CA VAL A 30 17.93 -29.00 -4.63
C VAL A 30 16.58 -28.98 -5.32
N ASP A 31 15.53 -29.34 -4.59
CA ASP A 31 14.15 -29.34 -5.08
C ASP A 31 13.78 -27.96 -5.69
N ARG A 32 13.47 -27.98 -7.00
CA ARG A 32 13.12 -26.77 -7.76
C ARG A 32 11.88 -26.06 -7.23
N GLN A 33 10.94 -26.80 -6.67
CA GLN A 33 9.70 -26.21 -6.13
C GLN A 33 10.03 -25.41 -4.86
N MET A 34 10.84 -25.97 -3.96
CA MET A 34 11.31 -25.27 -2.75
C MET A 34 12.11 -24.02 -3.12
N LEU A 35 13.02 -24.11 -4.08
CA LEU A 35 13.80 -22.96 -4.56
C LEU A 35 12.89 -21.84 -5.11
N THR A 36 11.85 -22.21 -5.85
CA THR A 36 10.89 -21.22 -6.39
C THR A 36 10.13 -20.49 -5.30
N GLU A 37 9.72 -21.16 -4.24
CA GLU A 37 9.02 -20.51 -3.12
C GLU A 37 9.95 -19.58 -2.31
N ILE A 38 11.17 -20.00 -2.04
CA ILE A 38 12.19 -19.17 -1.38
C ILE A 38 12.51 -17.92 -2.22
N ASP A 39 12.67 -18.07 -3.54
CA ASP A 39 12.95 -16.95 -4.46
C ASP A 39 11.81 -15.91 -4.44
N LYS A 40 10.56 -16.37 -4.43
CA LYS A 40 9.39 -15.48 -4.26
C LYS A 40 9.45 -14.67 -2.95
N ASP A 41 9.83 -15.29 -1.85
CA ASP A 41 9.90 -14.62 -0.56
C ASP A 41 11.07 -13.64 -0.48
N ILE A 42 12.23 -13.97 -1.06
CA ILE A 42 13.37 -13.05 -1.19
C ILE A 42 12.99 -11.83 -2.03
N ILE A 43 12.31 -12.05 -3.16
CA ILE A 43 11.81 -10.94 -4.01
C ILE A 43 10.84 -10.06 -3.23
N ARG A 44 9.93 -10.64 -2.45
CA ARG A 44 9.01 -9.88 -1.60
C ARG A 44 9.78 -9.04 -0.57
N LEU A 45 10.77 -9.60 0.12
CA LEU A 45 11.61 -8.88 1.09
C LEU A 45 12.36 -7.72 0.43
N ARG A 46 12.93 -7.95 -0.77
CA ARG A 46 13.60 -6.90 -1.54
C ARG A 46 12.68 -5.73 -1.86
N VAL A 47 11.48 -6.02 -2.36
CA VAL A 47 10.47 -4.99 -2.66
C VAL A 47 10.10 -4.19 -1.41
N ILE A 48 9.97 -4.85 -0.26
CA ILE A 48 9.70 -4.18 1.02
C ILE A 48 10.87 -3.26 1.39
N ALA A 49 12.11 -3.75 1.34
CA ALA A 49 13.31 -2.97 1.67
C ALA A 49 13.47 -1.74 0.73
N GLU A 50 13.27 -1.91 -0.57
CA GLU A 50 13.30 -0.81 -1.54
C GLU A 50 12.22 0.25 -1.25
N ARG A 51 11.02 -0.17 -0.88
CA ARG A 51 9.93 0.73 -0.48
C ARG A 51 10.28 1.52 0.78
N PHE A 52 10.86 0.86 1.80
CA PHE A 52 11.34 1.54 3.01
C PHE A 52 12.45 2.55 2.71
N SER A 53 13.38 2.21 1.81
CA SER A 53 14.43 3.14 1.37
C SER A 53 13.85 4.40 0.73
N LYS A 54 12.83 4.27 -0.11
CA LYS A 54 12.16 5.41 -0.77
C LYS A 54 11.43 6.30 0.22
N ILE A 55 10.79 5.75 1.25
CA ILE A 55 10.12 6.52 2.31
C ILE A 55 11.13 7.38 3.09
N GLY A 56 12.34 6.86 3.34
CA GLY A 56 13.40 7.58 4.06
C GLY A 56 14.18 8.59 3.23
N SER A 57 13.95 8.67 1.92
CA SER A 57 14.63 9.61 1.04
C SER A 57 13.82 10.90 0.89
N PRO A 58 14.45 12.09 0.78
CA PRO A 58 13.75 13.31 0.42
C PRO A 58 13.20 13.13 -1.00
N SER A 59 11.95 12.74 -1.09
CA SER A 59 11.26 12.56 -2.37
C SER A 59 10.78 13.92 -2.83
N GLY A 60 11.32 14.42 -3.94
CA GLY A 60 10.76 15.60 -4.58
C GLY A 60 9.30 15.35 -4.94
N LEU A 61 8.42 16.22 -4.45
CA LEU A 61 7.03 16.24 -4.92
C LEU A 61 7.00 16.97 -6.26
N ILE A 62 6.39 16.36 -7.26
CA ILE A 62 6.18 16.98 -8.58
C ILE A 62 4.68 17.18 -8.82
N PRO A 63 4.26 18.20 -9.57
CA PRO A 63 2.86 18.35 -9.94
C PRO A 63 2.38 17.16 -10.76
N VAL A 64 1.34 16.45 -10.28
CA VAL A 64 0.77 15.26 -10.93
C VAL A 64 -0.75 15.34 -10.83
N ASP A 65 -1.46 14.91 -11.86
CA ASP A 65 -2.91 14.72 -11.79
C ASP A 65 -3.24 13.51 -10.91
N LEU A 66 -3.85 13.75 -9.77
CA LEU A 66 -4.22 12.70 -8.80
C LEU A 66 -5.16 11.66 -9.42
N ARG A 67 -6.04 12.08 -10.34
CA ARG A 67 -6.97 11.14 -11.03
C ARG A 67 -6.18 10.07 -11.77
N TYR A 68 -5.16 10.47 -12.53
CA TYR A 68 -4.29 9.55 -13.25
C TYR A 68 -3.63 8.51 -12.32
N VAL A 69 -3.09 8.97 -11.18
CA VAL A 69 -2.44 8.07 -10.22
C VAL A 69 -3.41 7.07 -9.63
N VAL A 70 -4.63 7.51 -9.29
CA VAL A 70 -5.68 6.63 -8.75
C VAL A 70 -6.15 5.64 -9.80
N GLU A 71 -6.52 6.10 -11.00
CA GLU A 71 -6.97 5.24 -12.11
C GLU A 71 -5.93 4.18 -12.46
N HIS A 72 -4.67 4.58 -12.60
CA HIS A 72 -3.58 3.66 -12.95
C HIS A 72 -3.38 2.58 -11.86
N SER A 73 -3.42 2.99 -10.59
CA SER A 73 -3.30 2.07 -9.46
C SER A 73 -4.47 1.10 -9.37
N LEU A 74 -5.70 1.58 -9.59
CA LEU A 74 -6.90 0.74 -9.57
C LEU A 74 -6.93 -0.23 -10.75
N ALA A 75 -6.64 0.22 -11.97
CA ALA A 75 -6.57 -0.63 -13.16
C ALA A 75 -5.51 -1.75 -13.03
N TYR A 76 -4.40 -1.47 -12.33
CA TYR A 76 -3.40 -2.47 -12.01
C TYR A 76 -3.95 -3.54 -11.05
N LEU A 77 -4.71 -3.13 -10.04
CA LEU A 77 -5.29 -4.02 -9.04
C LEU A 77 -6.46 -4.84 -9.60
N GLU A 78 -7.34 -4.22 -10.39
CA GLU A 78 -8.50 -4.86 -11.00
C GLU A 78 -8.13 -6.14 -11.76
N LYS A 79 -7.02 -6.12 -12.49
CA LYS A 79 -6.50 -7.29 -13.23
C LYS A 79 -5.99 -8.43 -12.34
N ARG A 80 -5.88 -8.22 -11.03
CA ARG A 80 -5.24 -9.14 -10.06
C ARG A 80 -6.13 -9.59 -8.93
N VAL A 81 -7.33 -9.07 -8.87
CA VAL A 81 -8.32 -9.41 -7.85
C VAL A 81 -9.46 -10.26 -8.41
N SER A 82 -10.30 -10.79 -7.56
CA SER A 82 -11.50 -11.52 -7.96
C SER A 82 -12.41 -10.66 -8.83
N ARG A 83 -13.08 -11.26 -9.81
CA ARG A 83 -14.13 -10.60 -10.62
C ARG A 83 -15.36 -10.20 -9.80
N GLU A 84 -15.47 -10.67 -8.57
CA GLU A 84 -16.54 -10.32 -7.63
C GLU A 84 -16.27 -9.01 -6.89
N VAL A 85 -15.11 -8.38 -7.13
CA VAL A 85 -14.77 -7.04 -6.65
C VAL A 85 -15.03 -6.04 -7.77
N THR A 86 -15.89 -5.06 -7.50
CA THR A 86 -16.17 -3.95 -8.42
C THR A 86 -15.49 -2.67 -7.97
N PHE A 87 -15.11 -1.83 -8.94
CA PHE A 87 -14.50 -0.53 -8.68
C PHE A 87 -15.41 0.58 -9.20
N ASP A 88 -15.77 1.52 -8.33
CA ASP A 88 -16.54 2.72 -8.65
C ASP A 88 -15.64 3.95 -8.49
N ILE A 89 -15.47 4.72 -9.56
CA ILE A 89 -14.55 5.85 -9.61
C ILE A 89 -15.38 7.12 -9.83
N ARG A 90 -15.22 8.10 -8.93
CA ARG A 90 -15.94 9.38 -8.95
C ARG A 90 -14.93 10.51 -8.87
N PHE A 91 -14.67 11.14 -10.02
CA PHE A 91 -13.67 12.20 -10.12
C PHE A 91 -14.27 13.47 -10.74
N PRO A 92 -13.73 14.65 -10.40
CA PRO A 92 -14.02 15.88 -11.11
C PRO A 92 -13.72 15.75 -12.61
N ALA A 93 -14.45 16.45 -13.47
CA ALA A 93 -14.23 16.42 -14.91
C ALA A 93 -12.88 17.04 -15.33
N HIS A 94 -12.32 17.91 -14.49
CA HIS A 94 -11.04 18.60 -14.74
C HIS A 94 -9.89 17.90 -14.01
N PRO A 95 -8.63 18.09 -14.45
CA PRO A 95 -7.45 17.57 -13.78
C PRO A 95 -7.31 18.11 -12.36
N VAL A 96 -6.99 17.24 -11.40
CA VAL A 96 -6.74 17.61 -10.01
C VAL A 96 -5.24 17.50 -9.75
N THR A 97 -4.52 18.59 -10.01
CA THR A 97 -3.06 18.61 -9.93
C THR A 97 -2.59 18.96 -8.52
N ILE A 98 -1.84 18.05 -7.91
CA ILE A 98 -1.21 18.24 -6.59
C ILE A 98 0.25 17.78 -6.61
N GLY A 99 1.04 18.24 -5.64
CA GLY A 99 2.42 17.78 -5.46
C GLY A 99 2.45 16.34 -4.93
N LEU A 100 2.91 15.40 -5.72
CA LEU A 100 2.99 13.98 -5.35
C LEU A 100 4.36 13.36 -5.67
N ASN A 101 4.74 12.37 -4.88
CA ASN A 101 5.63 11.31 -5.31
C ASN A 101 4.77 10.15 -5.81
N GLU A 102 4.59 10.05 -7.12
CA GLU A 102 3.69 9.08 -7.75
C GLU A 102 3.93 7.63 -7.30
N PRO A 103 5.16 7.09 -7.30
CA PRO A 103 5.42 5.73 -6.83
C PRO A 103 5.02 5.48 -5.38
N LEU A 104 5.26 6.44 -4.47
CA LEU A 104 4.88 6.30 -3.07
C LEU A 104 3.37 6.42 -2.89
N PHE A 105 2.73 7.33 -3.62
CA PHE A 105 1.28 7.53 -3.50
C PHE A 105 0.50 6.37 -4.14
N GLY A 106 0.96 5.82 -5.25
CA GLY A 106 0.43 4.58 -5.82
C GLY A 106 0.45 3.43 -4.80
N TRP A 107 1.51 3.34 -4.00
CA TRP A 107 1.57 2.36 -2.93
C TRP A 107 0.58 2.64 -1.78
N VAL A 108 0.28 3.90 -1.46
CA VAL A 108 -0.81 4.27 -0.53
C VAL A 108 -2.13 3.68 -1.03
N ILE A 109 -2.47 3.93 -2.30
CA ILE A 109 -3.70 3.42 -2.92
C ILE A 109 -3.74 1.88 -2.88
N GLU A 110 -2.65 1.22 -3.30
CA GLU A 110 -2.55 -0.24 -3.24
C GLU A 110 -2.84 -0.82 -1.84
N ASN A 111 -2.26 -0.23 -0.80
CA ASN A 111 -2.45 -0.71 0.57
C ASN A 111 -3.88 -0.52 1.07
N LEU A 112 -4.49 0.65 0.80
CA LEU A 112 -5.85 0.93 1.20
C LEU A 112 -6.83 -0.02 0.49
N VAL A 113 -6.71 -0.15 -0.82
CA VAL A 113 -7.58 -1.02 -1.63
C VAL A 113 -7.42 -2.50 -1.26
N LYS A 114 -6.19 -2.99 -1.10
CA LYS A 114 -5.94 -4.37 -0.65
C LYS A 114 -6.54 -4.65 0.74
N ASN A 115 -6.49 -3.68 1.65
CA ASN A 115 -7.13 -3.81 2.96
C ASN A 115 -8.66 -3.87 2.84
N GLY A 116 -9.26 -3.07 1.97
CA GLY A 116 -10.70 -3.13 1.67
C GLY A 116 -11.10 -4.48 1.07
N ILE A 117 -10.37 -4.98 0.06
CA ILE A 117 -10.61 -6.29 -0.56
C ILE A 117 -10.54 -7.42 0.48
N ASP A 118 -9.55 -7.38 1.37
CA ASP A 118 -9.42 -8.36 2.45
C ASP A 118 -10.59 -8.25 3.46
N ALA A 119 -11.05 -7.02 3.76
CA ALA A 119 -12.21 -6.81 4.63
C ALA A 119 -13.52 -7.30 4.02
N MET A 120 -13.62 -7.29 2.69
CA MET A 120 -14.73 -7.83 1.91
C MET A 120 -14.60 -9.32 1.60
N GLN A 121 -13.49 -9.97 1.98
CA GLN A 121 -13.21 -11.38 1.64
C GLN A 121 -13.19 -11.65 0.12
N GLY A 122 -12.81 -10.64 -0.68
CA GLY A 122 -12.71 -10.74 -2.13
C GLY A 122 -14.03 -10.59 -2.89
N GLN A 123 -15.11 -10.11 -2.26
CA GLN A 123 -16.41 -9.88 -2.88
C GLN A 123 -17.05 -8.59 -2.37
N GLY A 124 -17.36 -7.64 -3.25
CA GLY A 124 -17.97 -6.37 -2.89
C GLY A 124 -17.53 -5.20 -3.79
N SER A 125 -17.59 -3.99 -3.28
CA SER A 125 -17.21 -2.81 -4.05
C SER A 125 -16.21 -1.91 -3.33
N ILE A 126 -15.27 -1.37 -4.10
CA ILE A 126 -14.37 -0.28 -3.72
C ILE A 126 -14.84 0.98 -4.43
N THR A 127 -15.12 2.03 -3.68
CA THR A 127 -15.40 3.35 -4.25
C THR A 127 -14.23 4.27 -3.98
N SER A 128 -13.76 4.97 -5.03
CA SER A 128 -12.72 6.00 -4.94
C SER A 128 -13.31 7.32 -5.41
N ASP A 129 -13.36 8.31 -4.52
CA ASP A 129 -13.95 9.63 -4.77
C ASP A 129 -12.89 10.72 -4.55
N ILE A 130 -12.68 11.59 -5.56
CA ILE A 130 -11.83 12.77 -5.44
C ILE A 130 -12.74 14.00 -5.39
N SER A 131 -12.56 14.80 -4.35
CA SER A 131 -13.25 16.07 -4.19
C SER A 131 -12.30 17.19 -3.77
N GLU A 132 -12.64 18.41 -4.13
CA GLU A 132 -11.86 19.61 -3.80
C GLU A 132 -12.67 20.48 -2.86
N LYS A 133 -12.03 20.97 -1.81
CA LYS A 133 -12.62 21.92 -0.84
C LYS A 133 -11.61 23.02 -0.58
N GLU A 134 -11.95 24.25 -0.98
CA GLU A 134 -11.14 25.45 -0.78
C GLU A 134 -9.66 25.27 -1.18
N ARG A 135 -8.82 24.79 -0.28
CA ARG A 135 -7.37 24.57 -0.46
C ARG A 135 -6.94 23.12 -0.28
N GLU A 136 -7.89 22.21 -0.14
CA GLU A 136 -7.63 20.80 0.14
C GLU A 136 -8.19 19.92 -0.97
N VAL A 137 -7.43 18.91 -1.36
CA VAL A 137 -7.88 17.80 -2.19
C VAL A 137 -8.10 16.60 -1.28
N ILE A 138 -9.28 16.03 -1.37
CA ILE A 138 -9.70 14.89 -0.56
C ILE A 138 -9.84 13.67 -1.47
N LEU A 139 -9.13 12.60 -1.15
CA LEU A 139 -9.31 11.28 -1.74
C LEU A 139 -9.99 10.39 -0.69
N ASP A 140 -11.25 10.06 -0.92
CA ASP A 140 -11.99 9.07 -0.14
C ASP A 140 -11.91 7.70 -0.82
N ILE A 141 -11.42 6.70 -0.11
CA ILE A 141 -11.46 5.29 -0.53
C ILE A 141 -12.34 4.54 0.47
N SER A 142 -13.41 3.92 -0.02
CA SER A 142 -14.34 3.16 0.81
C SER A 142 -14.58 1.76 0.25
N ASP A 143 -14.83 0.82 1.14
CA ASP A 143 -15.13 -0.57 0.85
C ASP A 143 -16.46 -0.98 1.49
N THR A 144 -17.06 -2.07 0.99
CA THR A 144 -18.28 -2.66 1.54
C THR A 144 -18.00 -3.85 2.46
N GLY A 145 -16.85 -3.85 3.12
CA GLY A 145 -16.39 -4.95 3.95
C GLY A 145 -17.02 -4.99 5.34
N LYS A 146 -16.36 -5.72 6.24
CA LYS A 146 -16.86 -5.95 7.61
C LYS A 146 -16.87 -4.72 8.52
N GLY A 147 -16.27 -3.62 8.08
CA GLY A 147 -16.16 -2.39 8.86
C GLY A 147 -15.32 -2.49 10.13
N LEU A 148 -15.25 -1.37 10.84
CA LEU A 148 -14.44 -1.18 12.04
C LEU A 148 -15.21 -0.45 13.14
N PRO A 149 -15.08 -0.84 14.41
CA PRO A 149 -15.61 -0.05 15.52
C PRO A 149 -14.80 1.23 15.69
N LYS A 150 -15.47 2.33 16.08
CA LYS A 150 -14.84 3.67 16.27
C LYS A 150 -13.60 3.65 17.18
N SER A 151 -13.58 2.78 18.18
CA SER A 151 -12.45 2.61 19.10
C SER A 151 -11.15 2.16 18.40
N LYS A 152 -11.24 1.61 17.18
CA LYS A 152 -10.09 1.13 16.41
C LYS A 152 -9.58 2.13 15.35
N PHE A 153 -10.30 3.22 15.06
CA PHE A 153 -9.96 4.18 14.01
C PHE A 153 -8.54 4.75 14.09
N LYS A 154 -8.03 4.99 15.27
CA LYS A 154 -6.64 5.42 15.46
C LYS A 154 -5.68 4.25 15.54
N ALA A 155 -6.08 3.15 16.17
CA ALA A 155 -5.22 2.00 16.43
C ALA A 155 -4.79 1.28 15.15
N ILE A 156 -5.61 1.26 14.10
CA ILE A 156 -5.27 0.60 12.82
C ILE A 156 -4.03 1.18 12.13
N PHE A 157 -3.65 2.42 12.44
CA PHE A 157 -2.45 3.05 11.91
C PHE A 157 -1.21 2.84 12.78
N SER A 158 -1.34 2.16 13.93
CA SER A 158 -0.22 1.87 14.83
C SER A 158 0.62 0.72 14.29
N PRO A 159 1.96 0.78 14.45
CA PRO A 159 2.85 -0.30 14.00
C PRO A 159 2.47 -1.65 14.62
N GLY A 160 2.44 -2.68 13.79
CA GLY A 160 2.15 -4.05 14.22
C GLY A 160 0.65 -4.35 14.44
N TYR A 161 -0.25 -3.38 14.27
CA TYR A 161 -1.68 -3.65 14.36
C TYR A 161 -2.17 -4.45 13.15
N THR A 162 -2.65 -5.65 13.39
CA THR A 162 -3.23 -6.51 12.36
C THR A 162 -4.30 -7.43 12.96
N THR A 163 -5.32 -7.72 12.17
CA THR A 163 -6.33 -8.74 12.46
C THR A 163 -6.16 -9.97 11.58
N LYS A 164 -5.09 -10.00 10.75
CA LYS A 164 -4.81 -11.09 9.80
C LYS A 164 -3.83 -12.07 10.42
N GLU A 165 -4.06 -13.37 10.26
CA GLU A 165 -3.14 -14.43 10.71
C GLU A 165 -1.74 -14.31 10.06
N ARG A 166 -1.71 -13.87 8.80
CA ARG A 166 -0.48 -13.65 8.01
C ARG A 166 -0.38 -12.18 7.62
N GLY A 167 -0.03 -11.33 8.57
CA GLY A 167 0.14 -9.90 8.31
C GLY A 167 1.06 -9.25 9.34
N TRP A 168 1.99 -8.43 8.89
CA TRP A 168 2.96 -7.75 9.74
C TRP A 168 2.39 -6.47 10.40
N GLY A 169 1.15 -6.09 10.07
CA GLY A 169 0.53 -4.86 10.60
C GLY A 169 1.24 -3.57 10.18
N LEU A 170 1.98 -3.59 9.08
CA LEU A 170 2.78 -2.44 8.63
C LEU A 170 2.11 -1.61 7.52
N GLY A 171 1.12 -2.16 6.81
CA GLY A 171 0.53 -1.53 5.63
C GLY A 171 -0.05 -0.15 5.91
N LEU A 172 -0.95 -0.02 6.88
CA LEU A 172 -1.58 1.26 7.24
C LEU A 172 -0.64 2.20 7.99
N THR A 173 0.31 1.67 8.75
CA THR A 173 1.38 2.49 9.34
C THR A 173 2.21 3.19 8.27
N LEU A 174 2.53 2.47 7.20
CA LEU A 174 3.28 3.02 6.06
C LEU A 174 2.44 4.00 5.25
N VAL A 175 1.15 3.72 5.05
CA VAL A 175 0.19 4.68 4.46
C VAL A 175 0.23 5.98 5.24
N LYS A 176 0.06 5.93 6.56
CA LYS A 176 0.11 7.12 7.41
C LYS A 176 1.43 7.87 7.24
N ARG A 177 2.54 7.18 7.28
CA ARG A 177 3.85 7.77 7.15
C ARG A 177 4.07 8.44 5.79
N ILE A 178 3.68 7.79 4.70
CA ILE A 178 3.81 8.34 3.35
C ILE A 178 2.94 9.60 3.21
N VAL A 179 1.70 9.56 3.66
CA VAL A 179 0.79 10.71 3.55
C VAL A 179 1.26 11.86 4.44
N GLU A 180 1.58 11.62 5.70
CA GLU A 180 1.88 12.70 6.66
C GLU A 180 3.33 13.21 6.53
N GLU A 181 4.33 12.31 6.42
CA GLU A 181 5.72 12.73 6.40
C GLU A 181 6.21 13.14 5.00
N ASN A 182 5.84 12.37 3.95
CA ASN A 182 6.31 12.64 2.59
C ASN A 182 5.44 13.65 1.84
N HIS A 183 4.11 13.61 2.02
CA HIS A 183 3.17 14.45 1.27
C HIS A 183 2.55 15.59 2.09
N LYS A 184 2.83 15.67 3.40
CA LYS A 184 2.28 16.70 4.31
C LYS A 184 0.75 16.73 4.37
N GLY A 185 0.11 15.62 4.02
CA GLY A 185 -1.32 15.42 4.10
C GLY A 185 -1.76 14.83 5.44
N ILE A 186 -3.03 14.44 5.51
CA ILE A 186 -3.64 13.80 6.68
C ILE A 186 -4.35 12.53 6.22
N VAL A 187 -4.24 11.45 6.99
CA VAL A 187 -4.98 10.21 6.76
C VAL A 187 -5.73 9.78 8.01
N TYR A 188 -7.01 9.47 7.84
CA TYR A 188 -7.87 9.04 8.94
C TYR A 188 -9.05 8.20 8.42
N VAL A 189 -9.71 7.48 9.31
CA VAL A 189 -10.97 6.81 9.01
C VAL A 189 -12.11 7.81 9.15
N LYS A 190 -12.75 8.17 8.04
CA LYS A 190 -13.85 9.14 7.99
C LYS A 190 -15.11 8.58 8.65
N ARG A 191 -15.46 7.35 8.28
CA ARG A 191 -16.60 6.60 8.84
C ARG A 191 -16.37 5.11 8.64
N SER A 192 -16.92 4.33 9.52
CA SER A 192 -17.07 2.88 9.37
C SER A 192 -18.02 2.38 10.45
N GLU A 193 -18.81 1.36 10.12
CA GLU A 193 -19.70 0.69 11.05
C GLU A 193 -19.47 -0.83 10.95
N PRO A 194 -19.41 -1.55 12.09
CA PRO A 194 -19.30 -3.01 12.04
C PRO A 194 -20.42 -3.64 11.20
N GLY A 195 -20.05 -4.40 10.19
CA GLY A 195 -20.97 -5.06 9.25
C GLY A 195 -21.42 -4.23 8.05
N LYS A 196 -20.92 -2.98 7.90
CA LYS A 196 -21.35 -2.12 6.78
C LYS A 196 -20.20 -1.44 6.03
N GLY A 197 -18.96 -1.77 6.33
CA GLY A 197 -17.80 -1.16 5.66
C GLY A 197 -17.45 0.25 6.10
#